data_eeb84abbe8f307eea00ea7007a4a650f
#
_entry.id   eeb84abbe8f307eea00ea7007a4a650f
#
_cell.length_a   1.000
_cell.length_b   1.000
_cell.length_c   1.000
_cell.angle_alpha   90.00
_cell.angle_beta   90.00
_cell.angle_gamma   90.00
#
_symmetry.space_group_name_H-M   'P 1'
#
loop_
_entity.id
_entity.type
_entity.pdbx_description
1 polymer ?
#
loop_
_entity_poly.entity_id
_entity_poly.type
_entity_poly.pdbx_seq_one_letter_code
_entity_poly.pdbx_strand_id
1 'polypeptide(L)'
;MLRDVLMGKRPTYTVPGHVYNRAGTATGILLGGNLSVFSNIAGSLDFDFLDRDNVKDKDIILFFEDVGENISRVGSMFTQLLVKGVLANVKGIIVGRFTDYKPSNGYASMNEMLRDELARYFNIPICYDFPASHDEDWNYPMIEGATVTLHVTEDAGPVTLTFHE
;
A
#
# COMPACT_ATOMS: atom_id res chain seq x y z
N MET A 1 15.27 13.73 6.41
CA MET A 1 14.01 12.92 6.54
C MET A 1 14.28 11.56 7.20
N LEU A 2 15.00 10.60 6.58
CA LEU A 2 15.27 9.27 7.19
C LEU A 2 15.93 9.38 8.57
N ARG A 3 16.94 10.22 8.72
CA ARG A 3 17.59 10.46 10.03
C ARG A 3 16.60 10.88 11.11
N ASP A 4 15.64 11.77 10.77
CA ASP A 4 14.67 12.27 11.75
C ASP A 4 13.73 11.15 12.21
N VAL A 5 13.29 10.30 11.28
CA VAL A 5 12.47 9.12 11.58
C VAL A 5 13.23 8.14 12.47
N LEU A 6 14.49 7.86 12.14
CA LEU A 6 15.34 6.99 12.97
C LEU A 6 15.60 7.57 14.39
N MET A 7 15.53 8.89 14.53
CA MET A 7 15.60 9.58 15.82
C MET A 7 14.24 9.70 16.54
N GLY A 8 13.22 8.99 16.06
CA GLY A 8 11.90 8.89 16.70
C GLY A 8 10.87 9.93 16.27
N LYS A 9 11.16 10.79 15.29
CA LYS A 9 10.14 11.71 14.76
C LYS A 9 9.05 10.96 14.01
N ARG A 10 7.82 11.43 14.19
CA ARG A 10 6.63 10.95 13.48
C ARG A 10 6.24 11.98 12.42
N PRO A 11 6.53 11.72 11.14
CA PRO A 11 6.28 12.68 10.09
C PRO A 11 4.81 12.74 9.67
N THR A 12 4.44 13.85 9.04
CA THR A 12 3.29 13.92 8.13
C THR A 12 3.81 14.14 6.73
N TYR A 13 3.48 13.26 5.82
CA TYR A 13 3.80 13.40 4.40
C TYR A 13 2.62 13.97 3.65
N THR A 14 2.89 14.91 2.76
CA THR A 14 1.90 15.43 1.81
C THR A 14 2.43 15.20 0.40
N VAL A 15 1.67 14.50 -0.41
CA VAL A 15 2.05 14.15 -1.78
C VAL A 15 0.99 14.64 -2.76
N PRO A 16 1.35 14.91 -4.03
CA PRO A 16 0.37 15.20 -5.08
C PRO A 16 -0.66 14.06 -5.21
N GLY A 17 -1.86 14.40 -5.61
CA GLY A 17 -2.87 13.40 -5.93
C GLY A 17 -2.64 12.74 -7.28
N HIS A 18 -3.27 11.58 -7.45
CA HIS A 18 -3.28 10.82 -8.70
C HIS A 18 -4.72 10.65 -9.19
N VAL A 19 -4.93 10.63 -10.51
CA VAL A 19 -6.27 10.55 -11.12
C VAL A 19 -7.05 9.28 -10.76
N TYR A 20 -6.38 8.23 -10.31
CA TYR A 20 -7.00 6.99 -9.85
C TYR A 20 -7.26 6.98 -8.34
N ASN A 21 -6.88 8.03 -7.61
CA ASN A 21 -7.12 8.08 -6.18
C ASN A 21 -8.60 7.92 -5.86
N ARG A 22 -8.87 7.18 -4.79
CA ARG A 22 -10.20 7.11 -4.19
C ARG A 22 -10.20 7.88 -2.88
N ALA A 23 -10.99 8.93 -2.82
CA ALA A 23 -11.08 9.81 -1.67
C ALA A 23 -11.61 9.12 -0.41
N GLY A 24 -11.20 9.63 0.73
CA GLY A 24 -11.62 9.16 2.04
C GLY A 24 -10.52 9.31 3.08
N THR A 25 -10.86 8.95 4.32
CA THR A 25 -9.93 8.96 5.44
C THR A 25 -10.01 7.63 6.18
N ALA A 26 -8.87 7.06 6.49
CA ALA A 26 -8.76 5.85 7.29
C ALA A 26 -7.57 5.93 8.23
N THR A 27 -7.74 5.35 9.42
CA THR A 27 -6.67 5.22 10.42
C THR A 27 -6.47 3.74 10.72
N GLY A 28 -5.22 3.31 10.85
CA GLY A 28 -4.89 1.93 11.16
C GLY A 28 -3.39 1.72 11.32
N ILE A 29 -3.00 0.48 11.52
CA ILE A 29 -1.60 0.08 11.58
C ILE A 29 -1.05 -0.02 10.16
N LEU A 30 0.08 0.63 9.90
CA LEU A 30 0.77 0.55 8.60
C LEU A 30 1.47 -0.79 8.48
N LEU A 31 1.11 -1.56 7.47
CA LEU A 31 1.76 -2.83 7.11
C LEU A 31 1.98 -2.90 5.61
N GLY A 32 3.01 -3.62 5.18
CA GLY A 32 3.22 -3.85 3.76
C GLY A 32 4.67 -3.95 3.34
N GLY A 33 5.07 -3.22 2.30
CA GLY A 33 6.40 -3.21 1.73
C GLY A 33 6.45 -3.75 0.31
N ASN A 34 7.57 -4.42 -0.04
CA ASN A 34 7.68 -5.09 -1.33
C ASN A 34 6.61 -6.19 -1.46
N LEU A 35 5.77 -6.09 -2.48
CA LEU A 35 4.60 -6.97 -2.61
C LEU A 35 4.98 -8.43 -2.79
N SER A 36 6.02 -8.73 -3.56
CA SER A 36 6.52 -10.10 -3.77
C SER A 36 6.93 -10.73 -2.43
N VAL A 37 7.68 -10.00 -1.62
CA VAL A 37 8.11 -10.46 -0.30
C VAL A 37 6.90 -10.63 0.61
N PHE A 38 6.07 -9.60 0.72
CA PHE A 38 4.89 -9.59 1.58
C PHE A 38 3.92 -10.74 1.26
N SER A 39 3.62 -10.98 -0.02
CA SER A 39 2.70 -12.05 -0.44
C SER A 39 3.24 -13.45 -0.14
N ASN A 40 4.57 -13.62 -0.17
CA ASN A 40 5.22 -14.91 0.12
C ASN A 40 5.23 -15.23 1.61
N ILE A 41 5.43 -14.24 2.48
CA ILE A 41 5.51 -14.45 3.94
C ILE A 41 4.14 -14.39 4.63
N ALA A 42 3.17 -13.71 4.05
CA ALA A 42 1.83 -13.58 4.60
C ALA A 42 1.18 -14.97 4.80
N GLY A 43 0.74 -15.25 6.02
CA GLY A 43 0.16 -16.54 6.41
C GLY A 43 1.19 -17.66 6.67
N SER A 44 2.48 -17.34 6.81
CA SER A 44 3.48 -18.26 7.35
C SER A 44 3.44 -18.24 8.88
N LEU A 45 3.91 -19.33 9.52
CA LEU A 45 3.96 -19.41 10.99
C LEU A 45 4.84 -18.34 11.63
N ASP A 46 5.90 -17.90 10.94
CA ASP A 46 6.83 -16.88 11.41
C ASP A 46 6.23 -15.47 11.35
N PHE A 47 5.14 -15.30 10.60
CA PHE A 47 4.41 -14.06 10.42
C PHE A 47 2.92 -14.22 10.76
N ASP A 48 2.61 -14.90 11.86
CA ASP A 48 1.23 -15.22 12.24
C ASP A 48 0.39 -13.95 12.54
N PHE A 49 1.04 -12.81 12.87
CA PHE A 49 0.33 -11.52 12.98
C PHE A 49 -0.25 -11.03 11.64
N LEU A 50 0.24 -11.53 10.50
CA LEU A 50 -0.32 -11.31 9.17
C LEU A 50 -1.33 -12.38 8.79
N ASP A 51 -1.47 -13.41 9.62
CA ASP A 51 -2.51 -14.41 9.44
C ASP A 51 -3.90 -13.79 9.64
N ARG A 52 -4.88 -14.36 8.98
CA ARG A 52 -6.27 -13.88 9.02
C ARG A 52 -6.76 -13.64 10.45
N ASP A 53 -6.49 -14.56 11.36
CA ASP A 53 -6.96 -14.46 12.74
C ASP A 53 -6.26 -13.37 13.55
N ASN A 54 -5.05 -12.99 13.17
CA ASN A 54 -4.27 -11.95 13.84
C ASN A 54 -4.57 -10.54 13.33
N VAL A 55 -5.06 -10.39 12.10
CA VAL A 55 -5.40 -9.08 11.54
C VAL A 55 -6.89 -8.75 11.60
N LYS A 56 -7.76 -9.73 11.87
CA LYS A 56 -9.22 -9.55 11.82
C LYS A 56 -9.77 -8.47 12.76
N ASP A 57 -9.09 -8.22 13.87
CA ASP A 57 -9.50 -7.25 14.88
C ASP A 57 -8.68 -5.94 14.83
N LYS A 58 -7.86 -5.76 13.78
CA LYS A 58 -7.01 -4.57 13.60
C LYS A 58 -7.33 -3.88 12.30
N ASP A 59 -7.56 -2.59 12.37
CA ASP A 59 -7.63 -1.75 11.19
C ASP A 59 -6.24 -1.60 10.58
N ILE A 60 -6.10 -1.90 9.29
CA ILE A 60 -4.83 -1.92 8.56
C ILE A 60 -4.84 -0.84 7.47
N ILE A 61 -3.76 -0.10 7.39
CA ILE A 61 -3.39 0.68 6.21
C ILE A 61 -2.30 -0.12 5.50
N LEU A 62 -2.66 -0.70 4.36
CA LEU A 62 -1.76 -1.52 3.56
C LEU A 62 -0.97 -0.64 2.60
N PHE A 63 0.36 -0.75 2.60
CA PHE A 63 1.16 -0.18 1.52
C PHE A 63 1.95 -1.26 0.78
N PHE A 64 2.18 -1.04 -0.51
CA PHE A 64 2.96 -1.98 -1.31
C PHE A 64 3.55 -1.29 -2.54
N GLU A 65 4.69 -1.77 -2.93
CA GLU A 65 5.43 -1.42 -4.14
C GLU A 65 6.16 -2.67 -4.66
N ASP A 66 6.70 -2.63 -5.86
CA ASP A 66 7.56 -3.71 -6.36
C ASP A 66 8.44 -3.25 -7.52
N VAL A 67 9.47 -4.03 -7.82
CA VAL A 67 10.40 -3.82 -8.92
C VAL A 67 10.54 -5.09 -9.77
N GLY A 68 10.52 -4.93 -11.10
CA GLY A 68 10.75 -6.04 -12.03
C GLY A 68 9.60 -7.05 -12.17
N GLU A 69 8.48 -6.83 -11.49
CA GLU A 69 7.34 -7.73 -11.56
C GLU A 69 6.39 -7.40 -12.72
N ASN A 70 5.88 -8.43 -13.38
CA ASN A 70 4.92 -8.21 -14.45
C ASN A 70 3.48 -8.03 -13.91
N ILE A 71 2.64 -7.38 -14.71
CA ILE A 71 1.27 -6.99 -14.33
C ILE A 71 0.42 -8.19 -13.88
N SER A 72 0.49 -9.33 -14.58
CA SER A 72 -0.30 -10.51 -14.22
C SER A 72 0.17 -11.15 -12.92
N ARG A 73 1.47 -11.11 -12.63
CA ARG A 73 2.00 -11.65 -11.39
C ARG A 73 1.58 -10.82 -10.18
N VAL A 74 1.60 -9.48 -10.31
CA VAL A 74 1.08 -8.58 -9.27
C VAL A 74 -0.40 -8.86 -8.99
N GLY A 75 -1.23 -9.03 -10.02
CA GLY A 75 -2.63 -9.44 -9.85
C GLY A 75 -2.78 -10.79 -9.12
N SER A 76 -1.91 -11.77 -9.44
CA SER A 76 -1.92 -13.07 -8.76
C SER A 76 -1.53 -12.97 -7.28
N MET A 77 -0.56 -12.12 -6.93
CA MET A 77 -0.16 -11.88 -5.54
C MET A 77 -1.32 -11.29 -4.73
N PHE A 78 -2.05 -10.32 -5.28
CA PHE A 78 -3.26 -9.78 -4.66
C PHE A 78 -4.33 -10.85 -4.44
N THR A 79 -4.57 -11.68 -5.44
CA THR A 79 -5.50 -12.80 -5.32
C THR A 79 -5.09 -13.75 -4.19
N GLN A 80 -3.81 -14.04 -4.06
CA GLN A 80 -3.30 -14.86 -2.94
C GLN A 80 -3.58 -14.22 -1.58
N LEU A 81 -3.31 -12.93 -1.42
CA LEU A 81 -3.58 -12.21 -0.16
C LEU A 81 -5.08 -12.20 0.18
N LEU A 82 -5.95 -12.02 -0.83
CA LEU A 82 -7.40 -12.12 -0.66
C LEU A 82 -7.84 -13.51 -0.19
N VAL A 83 -7.35 -14.57 -0.85
CA VAL A 83 -7.70 -15.96 -0.51
C VAL A 83 -7.21 -16.33 0.89
N LYS A 84 -6.03 -15.87 1.28
CA LYS A 84 -5.49 -16.06 2.63
C LYS A 84 -6.28 -15.27 3.70
N GLY A 85 -7.12 -14.32 3.30
CA GLY A 85 -7.92 -13.48 4.20
C GLY A 85 -7.13 -12.40 4.93
N VAL A 86 -5.88 -12.18 4.57
CA VAL A 86 -4.98 -11.17 5.16
C VAL A 86 -5.53 -9.75 4.96
N LEU A 87 -6.31 -9.54 3.89
CA LEU A 87 -6.85 -8.23 3.52
C LEU A 87 -8.22 -7.91 4.16
N ALA A 88 -8.72 -8.75 5.06
CA ALA A 88 -10.09 -8.63 5.60
C ALA A 88 -10.34 -7.31 6.34
N ASN A 89 -9.33 -6.75 7.01
CA ASN A 89 -9.43 -5.53 7.80
C ASN A 89 -8.65 -4.35 7.23
N VAL A 90 -8.35 -4.38 5.94
CA VAL A 90 -7.72 -3.25 5.26
C VAL A 90 -8.75 -2.12 5.15
N LYS A 91 -8.41 -0.96 5.69
CA LYS A 91 -9.23 0.26 5.73
C LYS A 91 -8.73 1.37 4.82
N GLY A 92 -7.50 1.25 4.34
CA GLY A 92 -6.90 2.16 3.37
C GLY A 92 -5.74 1.50 2.66
N ILE A 93 -5.47 1.92 1.43
CA ILE A 93 -4.40 1.35 0.61
C ILE A 93 -3.50 2.46 0.08
N ILE A 94 -2.20 2.23 0.18
CA ILE A 94 -1.15 3.07 -0.39
C ILE A 94 -0.44 2.24 -1.46
N VAL A 95 -0.70 2.58 -2.72
CA VAL A 95 0.03 2.03 -3.86
C VAL A 95 1.28 2.87 -4.07
N GLY A 96 2.43 2.31 -3.77
CA GLY A 96 3.72 2.89 -4.10
C GLY A 96 4.03 2.77 -5.59
N ARG A 97 5.26 3.03 -5.97
CA ARG A 97 5.66 2.96 -7.37
C ARG A 97 6.12 1.56 -7.72
N PHE A 98 5.59 1.07 -8.84
CA PHE A 98 6.08 -0.14 -9.50
C PHE A 98 7.04 0.26 -10.61
N THR A 99 8.25 -0.26 -10.57
CA THR A 99 9.30 0.06 -11.53
C THR A 99 9.73 -1.17 -12.32
N ASP A 100 10.43 -0.96 -13.44
CA ASP A 100 11.01 -2.05 -14.25
C ASP A 100 10.02 -3.09 -14.78
N TYR A 101 8.80 -2.67 -15.12
CA TYR A 101 7.80 -3.55 -15.74
C TYR A 101 7.44 -3.08 -17.15
N LYS A 102 6.77 -3.95 -17.92
CA LYS A 102 6.26 -3.64 -19.25
C LYS A 102 4.74 -3.72 -19.29
N PRO A 103 4.08 -2.87 -20.09
CA PRO A 103 2.65 -3.01 -20.38
C PRO A 103 2.32 -4.42 -20.86
N SER A 104 1.27 -5.00 -20.33
CA SER A 104 0.84 -6.36 -20.68
C SER A 104 -0.63 -6.59 -20.33
N ASN A 105 -1.21 -7.67 -20.84
CA ASN A 105 -2.58 -8.08 -20.53
C ASN A 105 -3.67 -7.01 -20.80
N GLY A 106 -3.43 -6.14 -21.79
CA GLY A 106 -4.36 -5.07 -22.15
C GLY A 106 -4.25 -3.81 -21.26
N TYR A 107 -3.34 -3.79 -20.28
CA TYR A 107 -3.10 -2.62 -19.42
C TYR A 107 -1.88 -1.84 -19.88
N ALA A 108 -2.00 -0.52 -19.92
CA ALA A 108 -0.91 0.39 -20.25
C ALA A 108 0.02 0.62 -19.06
N SER A 109 -0.49 0.48 -17.83
CA SER A 109 0.30 0.67 -16.61
C SER A 109 -0.13 -0.27 -15.48
N MET A 110 0.75 -0.44 -14.51
CA MET A 110 0.46 -1.18 -13.27
C MET A 110 -0.67 -0.51 -12.48
N ASN A 111 -0.66 0.81 -12.38
CA ASN A 111 -1.70 1.57 -11.68
C ASN A 111 -3.08 1.38 -12.31
N GLU A 112 -3.16 1.24 -13.64
CA GLU A 112 -4.42 0.97 -14.34
C GLU A 112 -4.97 -0.41 -13.95
N MET A 113 -4.15 -1.44 -13.96
CA MET A 113 -4.54 -2.79 -13.52
C MET A 113 -4.95 -2.80 -12.06
N LEU A 114 -4.15 -2.19 -11.19
CA LEU A 114 -4.45 -2.13 -9.76
C LEU A 114 -5.74 -1.35 -9.46
N ARG A 115 -6.02 -0.26 -10.20
CA ARG A 115 -7.30 0.45 -10.10
C ARG A 115 -8.47 -0.51 -10.32
N ASP A 116 -8.42 -1.28 -11.40
CA ASP A 116 -9.51 -2.19 -11.78
C ASP A 116 -9.64 -3.36 -10.80
N GLU A 117 -8.53 -3.94 -10.37
CA GLU A 117 -8.52 -5.03 -9.39
C GLU A 117 -8.99 -4.57 -8.01
N LEU A 118 -8.43 -3.48 -7.48
CA LEU A 118 -8.78 -3.00 -6.14
C LEU A 118 -10.23 -2.50 -6.07
N ALA A 119 -10.76 -1.91 -7.14
CA ALA A 119 -12.14 -1.45 -7.19
C ALA A 119 -13.17 -2.58 -7.05
N ARG A 120 -12.80 -3.82 -7.37
CA ARG A 120 -13.69 -4.99 -7.23
C ARG A 120 -13.91 -5.41 -5.80
N TYR A 121 -12.92 -5.18 -4.93
CA TYR A 121 -12.91 -5.73 -3.57
C TYR A 121 -13.02 -4.67 -2.49
N PHE A 122 -12.65 -3.41 -2.80
CA PHE A 122 -12.51 -2.37 -1.79
C PHE A 122 -13.32 -1.12 -2.13
N ASN A 123 -14.00 -0.60 -1.11
CA ASN A 123 -14.62 0.73 -1.14
C ASN A 123 -14.05 1.59 0.00
N ILE A 124 -12.74 1.77 0.01
CA ILE A 124 -11.95 2.45 1.03
C ILE A 124 -11.04 3.49 0.35
N PRO A 125 -10.43 4.44 1.10
CA PRO A 125 -9.45 5.35 0.51
C PRO A 125 -8.26 4.60 -0.06
N ILE A 126 -7.87 4.98 -1.29
CA ILE A 126 -6.72 4.43 -2.01
C ILE A 126 -5.93 5.58 -2.61
N CYS A 127 -4.64 5.65 -2.36
CA CYS A 127 -3.74 6.54 -3.07
C CYS A 127 -2.80 5.76 -3.98
N TYR A 128 -2.48 6.34 -5.15
CA TYR A 128 -1.58 5.77 -6.14
C TYR A 128 -0.34 6.64 -6.30
N ASP A 129 0.73 6.02 -6.77
CA ASP A 129 2.02 6.65 -7.05
C ASP A 129 2.66 7.33 -5.83
N PHE A 130 2.38 6.79 -4.63
CA PHE A 130 3.01 7.29 -3.42
C PHE A 130 4.53 7.08 -3.49
N PRO A 131 5.36 8.07 -3.06
CA PRO A 131 6.82 7.96 -3.13
C PRO A 131 7.39 6.97 -2.11
N ALA A 132 7.08 5.71 -2.28
CA ALA A 132 7.67 4.55 -1.60
C ALA A 132 7.92 3.50 -2.68
N SER A 133 9.20 3.22 -3.00
CA SER A 133 9.57 2.39 -4.14
C SER A 133 11.04 2.00 -4.10
N HIS A 134 11.49 1.27 -5.12
CA HIS A 134 12.89 1.05 -5.43
C HIS A 134 13.51 2.19 -6.30
N ASP A 135 12.78 3.26 -6.52
CA ASP A 135 13.26 4.41 -7.26
C ASP A 135 14.33 5.17 -6.48
N GLU A 136 15.40 5.62 -7.15
CA GLU A 136 16.54 6.26 -6.49
C GLU A 136 16.27 7.73 -6.09
N ASP A 137 15.33 8.39 -6.79
CA ASP A 137 15.21 9.83 -6.73
C ASP A 137 14.47 10.36 -5.51
N TRP A 138 13.45 9.66 -5.01
CA TRP A 138 12.68 10.13 -3.84
C TRP A 138 11.86 9.02 -3.19
N ASN A 139 12.23 8.68 -1.95
CA ASN A 139 11.47 7.75 -1.11
C ASN A 139 11.17 8.36 0.25
N TYR A 140 9.94 8.22 0.69
CA TYR A 140 9.56 8.49 2.07
C TYR A 140 9.82 7.27 2.96
N PRO A 141 10.49 7.44 4.12
CA PRO A 141 10.59 6.38 5.11
C PRO A 141 9.22 5.96 5.61
N MET A 142 8.89 4.68 5.48
CA MET A 142 7.67 4.08 6.01
C MET A 142 7.99 3.39 7.34
N ILE A 143 7.19 3.66 8.38
CA ILE A 143 7.39 3.07 9.72
C ILE A 143 6.35 1.97 9.89
N GLU A 144 6.72 0.75 9.57
CA GLU A 144 5.84 -0.41 9.75
C GLU A 144 5.47 -0.62 11.20
N GLY A 145 4.23 -1.04 11.44
CA GLY A 145 3.68 -1.22 12.77
C GLY A 145 3.22 0.07 13.45
N ALA A 146 3.53 1.24 12.89
CA ALA A 146 3.04 2.50 13.43
C ALA A 146 1.55 2.72 13.10
N THR A 147 0.83 3.39 14.00
CA THR A 147 -0.51 3.91 13.70
C THR A 147 -0.40 5.09 12.76
N VAL A 148 -1.14 5.05 11.66
CA VAL A 148 -1.17 6.12 10.66
C VAL A 148 -2.59 6.53 10.31
N THR A 149 -2.77 7.78 9.86
CA THR A 149 -3.98 8.23 9.19
C THR A 149 -3.65 8.56 7.74
N LEU A 150 -4.31 7.86 6.82
CA LEU A 150 -4.32 8.16 5.40
C LEU A 150 -5.53 9.03 5.08
N HIS A 151 -5.30 10.21 4.53
CA HIS A 151 -6.34 11.10 4.02
C HIS A 151 -6.12 11.36 2.53
N VAL A 152 -7.08 10.96 1.72
CA VAL A 152 -7.09 11.14 0.26
C VAL A 152 -8.20 12.12 -0.07
N THR A 153 -7.84 13.27 -0.64
CA THR A 153 -8.83 14.28 -1.03
C THR A 153 -9.51 13.94 -2.36
N GLU A 154 -10.67 14.53 -2.60
CA GLU A 154 -11.40 14.40 -3.86
C GLU A 154 -10.66 15.08 -5.02
N ASP A 155 -11.11 14.79 -6.25
CA ASP A 155 -10.66 15.46 -7.49
C ASP A 155 -9.13 15.45 -7.71
N ALA A 156 -8.50 14.31 -7.41
CA ALA A 156 -7.06 14.15 -7.48
C ALA A 156 -6.27 15.21 -6.67
N GLY A 157 -6.88 15.73 -5.61
CA GLY A 157 -6.22 16.64 -4.69
C GLY A 157 -5.14 15.92 -3.85
N PRO A 158 -4.40 16.68 -3.02
CA PRO A 158 -3.27 16.14 -2.28
C PRO A 158 -3.67 15.00 -1.33
N VAL A 159 -2.73 14.11 -1.09
CA VAL A 159 -2.85 13.02 -0.13
C VAL A 159 -1.95 13.31 1.06
N THR A 160 -2.44 13.08 2.28
CA THR A 160 -1.61 13.13 3.48
C THR A 160 -1.55 11.78 4.17
N LEU A 161 -0.35 11.43 4.63
CA LEU A 161 -0.10 10.28 5.49
C LEU A 161 0.53 10.80 6.78
N THR A 162 -0.20 10.69 7.89
CA THR A 162 0.24 11.16 9.20
C THR A 162 0.59 9.99 10.10
N PHE A 163 1.80 9.95 10.64
CA PHE A 163 2.24 8.98 11.63
C PHE A 163 1.93 9.51 13.03
N HIS A 164 1.30 8.68 13.85
CA HIS A 164 0.96 9.01 15.23
C HIS A 164 2.03 8.47 16.22
N GLU A 165 2.04 9.04 17.42
CA GLU A 165 2.90 8.56 18.53
C GLU A 165 2.43 7.21 19.11
#